data_94ce363198dd1b829066c75d1a9d0f1f
#
_entry.id   94ce363198dd1b829066c75d1a9d0f1f
#
_cell.length_a   1.000
_cell.length_b   1.000
_cell.length_c   1.000
_cell.angle_alpha   90.00
_cell.angle_beta   90.00
_cell.angle_gamma   90.00
#
_symmetry.space_group_name_H-M   'P 1'
#
loop_
_entity.id
_entity.type
_entity.pdbx_description
1 polymer ?
#
loop_
_entity_poly.entity_id
_entity_poly.type
_entity_poly.pdbx_seq_one_letter_code
_entity_poly.pdbx_strand_id
1 'polypeptide(L)'
;SSSNVFSLAASLWMSLATISDRNQSRRFLAFYKEYGISVTFLTLGRGTAASEVLDAFGLEASEKAVQFAVVTAAEWKKVKKGLEQEIKIDIPGTGIAFVTPLSSIGGKRQLRFLTEDRGFEKEEESSLKGTDYELLVVIANQGYTDVIMDAARKANATGGTVIHAKGTGMEKAEKFLGVSLAQEKEMIFMVTKTKDKNGIMQSIMKEAGIGSKAGAIVFSLPVTETAGMRLIEKNEDD
;
A
#
# COMPACT_ATOMS: atom_id res chain seq x y z
N SER A 1 -6.53 5.78 -25.10
CA SER A 1 -5.61 4.82 -24.46
C SER A 1 -6.30 4.26 -23.23
N SER A 2 -6.73 3.01 -23.31
CA SER A 2 -7.42 2.33 -22.22
C SER A 2 -6.46 2.17 -21.04
N SER A 3 -6.74 2.88 -19.95
CA SER A 3 -6.13 2.65 -18.65
C SER A 3 -6.70 1.35 -18.08
N ASN A 4 -6.05 0.23 -18.37
CA ASN A 4 -6.46 -1.06 -17.86
C ASN A 4 -6.00 -1.23 -16.41
N VAL A 5 -6.89 -1.68 -15.54
CA VAL A 5 -6.54 -2.27 -14.24
C VAL A 5 -5.90 -3.63 -14.55
N PHE A 6 -4.72 -3.86 -14.01
CA PHE A 6 -4.04 -5.15 -14.15
C PHE A 6 -4.36 -6.00 -12.94
N SER A 7 -4.99 -7.12 -13.21
CA SER A 7 -5.12 -8.22 -12.27
C SER A 7 -3.78 -8.93 -12.14
N LEU A 8 -3.37 -9.24 -10.93
CA LEU A 8 -2.13 -9.93 -10.61
C LEU A 8 -2.45 -11.32 -10.11
N ALA A 9 -1.66 -12.31 -10.52
CA ALA A 9 -1.72 -13.61 -9.89
C ALA A 9 -1.31 -13.52 -8.41
N ALA A 10 -2.14 -14.05 -7.54
CA ALA A 10 -1.96 -14.02 -6.08
C ALA A 10 -0.66 -14.66 -5.60
N SER A 11 0.03 -15.42 -6.44
CA SER A 11 1.25 -16.12 -6.06
C SER A 11 2.54 -15.33 -6.27
N LEU A 12 2.52 -14.26 -7.07
CA LEU A 12 3.74 -13.56 -7.46
C LEU A 12 4.03 -12.31 -6.63
N TRP A 13 3.05 -11.43 -6.42
CA TRP A 13 3.28 -10.13 -5.82
C TRP A 13 2.50 -9.92 -4.53
N MET A 14 3.16 -9.34 -3.53
CA MET A 14 2.62 -9.08 -2.22
C MET A 14 2.93 -7.65 -1.78
N SER A 15 2.02 -7.03 -1.04
CA SER A 15 2.32 -5.85 -0.25
C SER A 15 3.07 -6.28 1.01
N LEU A 16 4.30 -5.83 1.16
CA LEU A 16 5.06 -5.92 2.39
C LEU A 16 4.75 -4.69 3.25
N ALA A 17 4.24 -4.90 4.43
CA ALA A 17 4.08 -3.87 5.44
C ALA A 17 5.04 -4.11 6.61
N THR A 18 5.70 -3.06 7.08
CA THR A 18 6.59 -3.09 8.25
C THR A 18 6.22 -1.98 9.20
N ILE A 19 6.00 -2.31 10.46
CA ILE A 19 5.75 -1.35 11.54
C ILE A 19 6.93 -1.42 12.49
N SER A 20 7.65 -0.30 12.63
CA SER A 20 8.82 -0.20 13.48
C SER A 20 8.76 1.06 14.36
N ASP A 21 9.69 1.20 15.30
CA ASP A 21 9.92 2.49 15.94
C ASP A 21 10.35 3.52 14.90
N ARG A 22 9.86 4.77 15.02
CA ARG A 22 10.19 5.86 14.09
C ARG A 22 11.69 6.04 13.91
N ASN A 23 12.46 5.92 15.00
CA ASN A 23 13.91 6.10 14.98
C ASN A 23 14.64 4.98 14.23
N GLN A 24 14.01 3.80 14.10
CA GLN A 24 14.53 2.65 13.36
C GLN A 24 14.22 2.72 11.85
N SER A 25 13.34 3.61 11.42
CA SER A 25 12.83 3.65 10.03
C SER A 25 13.94 3.72 8.98
N ARG A 26 14.99 4.50 9.21
CA ARG A 26 16.16 4.61 8.31
C ARG A 26 16.94 3.29 8.19
N ARG A 27 17.05 2.55 9.29
CA ARG A 27 17.73 1.24 9.31
C ARG A 27 16.96 0.23 8.46
N PHE A 28 15.63 0.18 8.58
CA PHE A 28 14.80 -0.67 7.74
C PHE A 28 14.85 -0.27 6.27
N LEU A 29 14.86 1.03 5.96
CA LEU A 29 15.01 1.52 4.58
C LEU A 29 16.34 1.09 3.95
N ALA A 30 17.44 1.24 4.67
CA ALA A 30 18.76 0.79 4.21
C ALA A 30 18.78 -0.72 3.96
N PHE A 31 18.26 -1.50 4.90
CA PHE A 31 18.11 -2.94 4.80
C PHE A 31 17.32 -3.35 3.55
N TYR A 32 16.12 -2.79 3.32
CA TYR A 32 15.33 -3.11 2.14
C TYR A 32 16.05 -2.77 0.83
N LYS A 33 16.78 -1.65 0.79
CA LYS A 33 17.57 -1.26 -0.37
C LYS A 33 18.68 -2.28 -0.68
N GLU A 34 19.36 -2.83 0.34
CA GLU A 34 20.36 -3.89 0.19
C GLU A 34 19.75 -5.17 -0.39
N TYR A 35 18.50 -5.47 -0.05
CA TYR A 35 17.72 -6.58 -0.59
C TYR A 35 17.06 -6.30 -1.95
N GLY A 36 17.41 -5.17 -2.59
CA GLY A 36 16.92 -4.79 -3.92
C GLY A 36 15.52 -4.16 -3.94
N ILE A 37 14.94 -3.87 -2.78
CA ILE A 37 13.63 -3.20 -2.65
C ILE A 37 13.88 -1.71 -2.47
N SER A 38 13.82 -0.93 -3.56
CA SER A 38 14.13 0.51 -3.54
C SER A 38 12.89 1.39 -3.45
N VAL A 39 11.74 0.89 -3.90
CA VAL A 39 10.48 1.63 -3.83
C VAL A 39 9.75 1.29 -2.54
N THR A 40 9.75 2.22 -1.61
CA THR A 40 9.05 2.12 -0.32
C THR A 40 8.26 3.39 -0.04
N PHE A 41 7.13 3.24 0.65
CA PHE A 41 6.29 4.33 1.13
C PHE A 41 6.31 4.32 2.65
N LEU A 42 6.54 5.47 3.25
CA LEU A 42 6.64 5.64 4.69
C LEU A 42 5.50 6.53 5.19
N THR A 43 4.78 6.07 6.19
CA THR A 43 3.84 6.88 6.98
C THR A 43 4.19 6.80 8.46
N LEU A 44 3.80 7.82 9.21
CA LEU A 44 3.98 7.86 10.66
C LEU A 44 2.67 7.48 11.34
N GLY A 45 2.78 6.78 12.45
CA GLY A 45 1.67 6.38 13.29
C GLY A 45 2.04 6.44 14.77
N ARG A 46 1.07 6.17 15.63
CA ARG A 46 1.28 6.07 17.08
C ARG A 46 1.01 4.64 17.53
N GLY A 47 1.91 4.09 18.33
CA GLY A 47 1.69 2.81 19.00
C GLY A 47 0.55 2.92 20.01
N THR A 48 -0.32 1.89 20.05
CA THR A 48 -1.48 1.83 20.95
C THR A 48 -1.36 0.70 21.99
N ALA A 49 -0.16 0.11 22.16
CA ALA A 49 0.05 -0.90 23.17
C ALA A 49 -0.27 -0.34 24.57
N ALA A 50 -0.92 -1.15 25.40
CA ALA A 50 -1.25 -0.80 26.77
C ALA A 50 0.04 -0.51 27.57
N SER A 51 -0.01 0.47 28.48
CA SER A 51 1.14 0.86 29.30
C SER A 51 1.73 -0.34 30.06
N GLU A 52 0.90 -1.24 30.56
CA GLU A 52 1.31 -2.45 31.27
C GLU A 52 2.20 -3.38 30.40
N VAL A 53 1.91 -3.49 29.10
CA VAL A 53 2.73 -4.26 28.16
C VAL A 53 4.03 -3.53 27.85
N LEU A 54 3.99 -2.23 27.70
CA LEU A 54 5.18 -1.42 27.47
C LEU A 54 6.11 -1.46 28.69
N ASP A 55 5.56 -1.30 29.90
CA ASP A 55 6.29 -1.34 31.15
C ASP A 55 6.95 -2.71 31.38
N ALA A 56 6.24 -3.82 31.04
CA ALA A 56 6.77 -5.17 31.17
C ALA A 56 8.02 -5.41 30.29
N PHE A 57 8.16 -4.66 29.20
CA PHE A 57 9.34 -4.72 28.31
C PHE A 57 10.26 -3.52 28.42
N GLY A 58 10.02 -2.59 29.36
CA GLY A 58 10.80 -1.37 29.51
C GLY A 58 10.67 -0.42 28.31
N LEU A 59 9.53 -0.42 27.62
CA LEU A 59 9.27 0.34 26.40
C LEU A 59 8.33 1.51 26.69
N GLU A 60 8.53 2.63 26.04
CA GLU A 60 7.61 3.76 26.05
C GLU A 60 6.68 3.74 24.83
N ALA A 61 5.50 4.39 24.96
CA ALA A 61 4.61 4.62 23.83
C ALA A 61 5.31 5.52 22.81
N SER A 62 5.86 4.93 21.77
CA SER A 62 6.67 5.64 20.78
C SER A 62 5.90 5.89 19.48
N GLU A 63 6.32 6.92 18.76
CA GLU A 63 5.89 7.12 17.39
C GLU A 63 6.38 5.94 16.51
N LYS A 64 5.48 5.42 15.70
CA LYS A 64 5.75 4.31 14.80
C LYS A 64 5.92 4.80 13.37
N ALA A 65 6.77 4.10 12.63
CA ALA A 65 6.88 4.21 11.20
C ALA A 65 6.24 2.98 10.56
N VAL A 66 5.33 3.18 9.62
CA VAL A 66 4.75 2.12 8.80
C VAL A 66 5.31 2.26 7.40
N GLN A 67 5.98 1.22 6.92
CA GLN A 67 6.61 1.18 5.60
C GLN A 67 5.88 0.16 4.74
N PHE A 68 5.59 0.54 3.49
CA PHE A 68 5.00 -0.34 2.49
C PHE A 68 5.94 -0.51 1.31
N ALA A 69 6.05 -1.72 0.82
CA ALA A 69 6.77 -2.08 -0.40
C ALA A 69 6.03 -3.18 -1.15
N VAL A 70 6.42 -3.41 -2.40
CA VAL A 70 5.89 -4.53 -3.21
C VAL A 70 7.00 -5.54 -3.43
N VAL A 71 6.74 -6.79 -3.08
CA VAL A 71 7.71 -7.88 -3.13
C VAL A 71 7.11 -9.14 -3.75
N THR A 72 7.95 -9.99 -4.32
CA THR A 72 7.57 -11.35 -4.70
C THR A 72 7.67 -12.30 -3.50
N ALA A 73 7.04 -13.47 -3.60
CA ALA A 73 7.18 -14.52 -2.58
C ALA A 73 8.64 -14.99 -2.39
N ALA A 74 9.43 -14.99 -3.46
CA ALA A 74 10.85 -15.36 -3.40
C ALA A 74 11.69 -14.30 -2.68
N GLU A 75 11.42 -13.02 -2.94
CA GLU A 75 12.06 -11.89 -2.24
C GLU A 75 11.66 -11.88 -0.77
N TRP A 76 10.38 -12.09 -0.46
CA TRP A 76 9.92 -12.15 0.92
C TRP A 76 10.67 -13.20 1.74
N LYS A 77 10.90 -14.40 1.18
CA LYS A 77 11.67 -15.45 1.88
C LYS A 77 13.08 -14.98 2.26
N LYS A 78 13.77 -14.26 1.36
CA LYS A 78 15.10 -13.69 1.61
C LYS A 78 15.04 -12.57 2.65
N VAL A 79 14.13 -11.63 2.45
CA VAL A 79 13.89 -10.48 3.34
C VAL A 79 13.55 -10.94 4.74
N LYS A 80 12.63 -11.91 4.89
CA LYS A 80 12.24 -12.45 6.20
C LYS A 80 13.46 -12.98 6.96
N LYS A 81 14.29 -13.78 6.30
CA LYS A 81 15.52 -14.29 6.90
C LYS A 81 16.48 -13.17 7.34
N GLY A 82 16.65 -12.15 6.51
CA GLY A 82 17.46 -10.97 6.87
C GLY A 82 16.86 -10.17 8.03
N LEU A 83 15.55 -9.98 8.06
CA LEU A 83 14.85 -9.34 9.18
C LEU A 83 15.10 -10.06 10.51
N GLU A 84 15.08 -11.39 10.50
CA GLU A 84 15.38 -12.21 11.67
C GLU A 84 16.87 -12.16 12.06
N GLN A 85 17.78 -12.26 11.10
CA GLN A 85 19.22 -12.42 11.36
C GLN A 85 19.99 -11.11 11.54
N GLU A 86 19.67 -10.07 10.76
CA GLU A 86 20.41 -8.79 10.71
C GLU A 86 19.70 -7.69 11.50
N ILE A 87 18.40 -7.55 11.27
CA ILE A 87 17.58 -6.56 11.98
C ILE A 87 17.25 -7.02 13.41
N LYS A 88 17.16 -8.33 13.62
CA LYS A 88 16.72 -8.94 14.89
C LYS A 88 15.28 -8.56 15.22
N ILE A 89 14.39 -8.68 14.21
CA ILE A 89 13.00 -8.20 14.32
C ILE A 89 12.22 -8.90 15.44
N ASP A 90 12.62 -10.11 15.83
CA ASP A 90 12.01 -10.88 16.92
C ASP A 90 12.29 -10.32 18.32
N ILE A 91 13.24 -9.38 18.45
CA ILE A 91 13.48 -8.69 19.73
C ILE A 91 12.30 -7.73 19.98
N PRO A 92 11.61 -7.84 21.15
CA PRO A 92 10.52 -6.94 21.50
C PRO A 92 10.90 -5.47 21.32
N GLY A 93 10.01 -4.69 20.69
CA GLY A 93 10.24 -3.27 20.41
C GLY A 93 10.94 -2.97 19.08
N THR A 94 11.55 -3.94 18.42
CA THR A 94 12.19 -3.70 17.11
C THR A 94 11.16 -3.42 16.02
N GLY A 95 10.12 -4.22 15.92
CA GLY A 95 9.07 -4.05 14.92
C GLY A 95 8.37 -5.35 14.55
N ILE A 96 7.44 -5.24 13.62
CA ILE A 96 6.77 -6.37 12.97
C ILE A 96 6.78 -6.16 11.45
N ALA A 97 6.84 -7.24 10.70
CA ALA A 97 6.71 -7.23 9.24
C ALA A 97 5.76 -8.35 8.81
N PHE A 98 4.90 -8.05 7.86
CA PHE A 98 3.96 -9.02 7.30
C PHE A 98 3.71 -8.74 5.83
N VAL A 99 3.22 -9.73 5.11
CA VAL A 99 2.88 -9.63 3.70
C VAL A 99 1.43 -9.99 3.47
N THR A 100 0.82 -9.30 2.51
CA THR A 100 -0.55 -9.54 2.04
C THR A 100 -0.53 -9.68 0.52
N PRO A 101 -1.16 -10.69 -0.07
CA PRO A 101 -1.27 -10.79 -1.52
C PRO A 101 -1.89 -9.53 -2.12
N LEU A 102 -1.39 -9.11 -3.30
CA LEU A 102 -2.01 -8.04 -4.07
C LEU A 102 -3.04 -8.62 -5.03
N SER A 103 -4.24 -8.05 -5.05
CA SER A 103 -5.29 -8.44 -6.01
C SER A 103 -5.15 -7.73 -7.34
N SER A 104 -4.84 -6.42 -7.31
CA SER A 104 -4.75 -5.59 -8.51
C SER A 104 -3.82 -4.40 -8.31
N ILE A 105 -3.21 -3.94 -9.39
CA ILE A 105 -2.47 -2.68 -9.46
C ILE A 105 -3.05 -1.82 -10.57
N GLY A 106 -3.24 -0.54 -10.31
CA GLY A 106 -3.82 0.41 -11.23
C GLY A 106 -2.84 0.84 -12.33
N GLY A 107 -2.93 0.19 -13.49
CA GLY A 107 -2.24 0.60 -14.71
C GLY A 107 -0.80 0.10 -14.84
N LYS A 108 -0.40 -0.06 -16.11
CA LYS A 108 0.90 -0.65 -16.50
C LYS A 108 2.10 0.15 -16.01
N ARG A 109 2.00 1.49 -15.98
CA ARG A 109 3.08 2.36 -15.50
C ARG A 109 3.30 2.20 -14.00
N GLN A 110 2.23 2.14 -13.22
CA GLN A 110 2.27 1.96 -11.77
C GLN A 110 2.81 0.57 -11.41
N LEU A 111 2.36 -0.44 -12.13
CA LEU A 111 2.88 -1.80 -11.98
C LEU A 111 4.41 -1.82 -12.16
N ARG A 112 4.92 -1.30 -13.28
CA ARG A 112 6.36 -1.24 -13.55
C ARG A 112 7.14 -0.47 -12.50
N PHE A 113 6.58 0.64 -12.02
CA PHE A 113 7.18 1.43 -10.94
C PHE A 113 7.25 0.63 -9.62
N LEU A 114 6.14 0.05 -9.17
CA LEU A 114 6.08 -0.70 -7.92
C LEU A 114 6.91 -1.98 -7.94
N THR A 115 7.00 -2.61 -9.10
CA THR A 115 7.79 -3.82 -9.28
C THR A 115 9.23 -3.54 -9.73
N GLU A 116 9.61 -2.27 -9.90
CA GLU A 116 10.94 -1.84 -10.33
C GLU A 116 11.40 -2.53 -11.63
N ASP A 117 10.49 -2.71 -12.58
CA ASP A 117 10.70 -3.46 -13.84
C ASP A 117 11.16 -4.92 -13.64
N ARG A 118 11.05 -5.48 -12.43
CA ARG A 118 11.31 -6.89 -12.16
C ARG A 118 10.21 -7.74 -12.81
N GLY A 119 10.57 -8.62 -13.70
CA GLY A 119 9.74 -9.42 -14.61
C GLY A 119 8.28 -9.64 -14.18
N PHE A 120 7.38 -9.33 -15.10
CA PHE A 120 5.94 -9.38 -14.89
C PHE A 120 5.32 -10.30 -15.96
N GLU A 121 4.63 -11.33 -15.52
CA GLU A 121 3.74 -12.13 -16.35
C GLU A 121 2.29 -11.75 -16.04
N LYS A 122 1.48 -11.57 -17.11
CA LYS A 122 0.07 -11.30 -16.98
C LYS A 122 -0.64 -12.62 -16.74
N GLU A 123 -1.08 -12.85 -15.53
CA GLU A 123 -1.91 -14.00 -15.17
C GLU A 123 -3.33 -13.58 -14.78
N GLU A 124 -4.23 -14.55 -14.69
CA GLU A 124 -5.62 -14.35 -14.29
C GLU A 124 -5.74 -13.91 -12.83
N GLU A 125 -6.87 -13.28 -12.49
CA GLU A 125 -7.17 -12.65 -11.22
C GLU A 125 -6.92 -13.58 -10.02
N SER A 126 -6.39 -12.98 -8.93
CA SER A 126 -6.01 -13.63 -7.67
C SER A 126 -6.91 -14.77 -7.23
N SER A 127 -6.29 -15.84 -6.76
CA SER A 127 -6.93 -17.08 -6.31
C SER A 127 -7.68 -16.99 -4.96
N LEU A 128 -7.70 -15.86 -4.26
CA LEU A 128 -8.63 -15.62 -3.17
C LEU A 128 -10.02 -15.36 -3.76
N LYS A 129 -10.63 -16.44 -4.25
CA LYS A 129 -12.01 -16.43 -4.75
C LYS A 129 -12.95 -16.24 -3.56
N GLY A 130 -13.84 -15.24 -3.67
CA GLY A 130 -14.95 -15.07 -2.73
C GLY A 130 -14.76 -14.00 -1.66
N THR A 131 -13.95 -12.98 -1.90
CA THR A 131 -13.98 -11.77 -1.06
C THR A 131 -15.03 -10.81 -1.62
N ASP A 132 -16.01 -10.43 -0.80
CA ASP A 132 -17.05 -9.46 -1.17
C ASP A 132 -16.52 -8.04 -1.20
N TYR A 133 -15.42 -7.79 -0.50
CA TYR A 133 -14.79 -6.47 -0.32
C TYR A 133 -13.30 -6.48 -0.67
N GLU A 134 -12.84 -5.30 -1.09
CA GLU A 134 -11.44 -4.99 -1.37
C GLU A 134 -11.04 -3.70 -0.65
N LEU A 135 -9.82 -3.65 -0.13
CA LEU A 135 -9.20 -2.43 0.36
C LEU A 135 -8.42 -1.79 -0.80
N LEU A 136 -8.88 -0.63 -1.26
CA LEU A 136 -8.11 0.19 -2.19
C LEU A 136 -7.16 1.09 -1.40
N VAL A 137 -5.90 1.06 -1.77
CA VAL A 137 -4.87 1.95 -1.25
C VAL A 137 -4.44 2.88 -2.36
N VAL A 138 -4.68 4.18 -2.19
CA VAL A 138 -4.24 5.22 -3.12
C VAL A 138 -3.13 6.02 -2.46
N ILE A 139 -2.00 6.18 -3.15
CA ILE A 139 -0.88 7.00 -2.70
C ILE A 139 -0.70 8.13 -3.72
N ALA A 140 -0.78 9.37 -3.27
CA ALA A 140 -0.74 10.54 -4.14
C ALA A 140 0.07 11.68 -3.52
N ASN A 141 0.33 12.71 -4.31
CA ASN A 141 0.88 13.96 -3.80
C ASN A 141 -0.12 14.61 -2.84
N GLN A 142 0.38 15.22 -1.78
CA GLN A 142 -0.45 15.93 -0.79
C GLN A 142 -1.27 17.04 -1.46
N GLY A 143 -2.51 17.22 -0.98
CA GLY A 143 -3.45 18.24 -1.46
C GLY A 143 -4.32 17.82 -2.65
N TYR A 144 -4.28 16.56 -3.06
CA TYR A 144 -5.10 16.05 -4.16
C TYR A 144 -6.19 15.05 -3.71
N THR A 145 -6.42 14.95 -2.40
CA THR A 145 -7.44 14.06 -1.82
C THR A 145 -8.81 14.31 -2.44
N ASP A 146 -9.25 15.56 -2.56
CA ASP A 146 -10.59 15.89 -3.10
C ASP A 146 -10.75 15.41 -4.54
N VAL A 147 -9.77 15.65 -5.39
CA VAL A 147 -9.79 15.20 -6.79
C VAL A 147 -9.89 13.66 -6.87
N ILE A 148 -9.14 12.96 -6.01
CA ILE A 148 -9.13 11.50 -5.95
C ILE A 148 -10.48 10.98 -5.44
N MET A 149 -11.01 11.58 -4.37
CA MET A 149 -12.28 11.15 -3.78
C MET A 149 -13.46 11.45 -4.71
N ASP A 150 -13.45 12.57 -5.43
CA ASP A 150 -14.47 12.87 -6.43
C ASP A 150 -14.44 11.89 -7.60
N ALA A 151 -13.24 11.54 -8.07
CA ALA A 151 -13.09 10.50 -9.09
C ALA A 151 -13.59 9.14 -8.59
N ALA A 152 -13.29 8.78 -7.35
CA ALA A 152 -13.73 7.54 -6.73
C ALA A 152 -15.27 7.49 -6.55
N ARG A 153 -15.89 8.57 -6.07
CA ARG A 153 -17.34 8.68 -5.87
C ARG A 153 -18.13 8.56 -7.16
N LYS A 154 -17.61 9.08 -8.28
CA LYS A 154 -18.22 8.89 -9.63
C LYS A 154 -18.35 7.43 -10.03
N ALA A 155 -17.57 6.54 -9.40
CA ALA A 155 -17.55 5.10 -9.62
C ALA A 155 -18.03 4.32 -8.38
N ASN A 156 -18.93 4.91 -7.58
CA ASN A 156 -19.61 4.29 -6.43
C ASN A 156 -18.73 4.06 -5.17
N ALA A 157 -17.61 4.75 -5.02
CA ALA A 157 -16.91 4.73 -3.72
C ALA A 157 -17.73 5.49 -2.67
N THR A 158 -17.93 4.90 -1.50
CA THR A 158 -18.74 5.50 -0.41
C THR A 158 -17.94 6.48 0.44
N GLY A 159 -16.63 6.26 0.58
CA GLY A 159 -15.76 7.13 1.37
C GLY A 159 -14.35 6.57 1.48
N GLY A 160 -13.48 7.31 2.16
CA GLY A 160 -12.10 6.91 2.39
C GLY A 160 -11.51 7.56 3.64
N THR A 161 -10.45 6.97 4.16
CA THR A 161 -9.66 7.50 5.28
C THR A 161 -8.31 7.97 4.75
N VAL A 162 -7.94 9.21 5.04
CA VAL A 162 -6.69 9.83 4.59
C VAL A 162 -5.64 9.73 5.68
N ILE A 163 -4.44 9.31 5.30
CA ILE A 163 -3.26 9.21 6.16
C ILE A 163 -2.14 10.02 5.51
N HIS A 164 -1.50 10.91 6.25
CA HIS A 164 -0.33 11.63 5.76
C HIS A 164 0.89 10.72 5.73
N ALA A 165 1.62 10.73 4.61
CA ALA A 165 2.76 9.85 4.37
C ALA A 165 3.94 10.61 3.76
N LYS A 166 5.12 10.00 3.79
CA LYS A 166 6.30 10.48 3.07
C LYS A 166 6.76 9.42 2.08
N GLY A 167 6.93 9.81 0.83
CA GLY A 167 7.51 8.94 -0.18
C GLY A 167 9.03 8.83 0.00
N THR A 168 9.56 7.62 -0.08
CA THR A 168 11.00 7.32 -0.13
C THR A 168 11.31 6.57 -1.42
N GLY A 169 12.53 6.70 -1.96
CA GLY A 169 12.86 6.12 -3.26
C GLY A 169 12.70 7.06 -4.45
N MET A 170 12.67 8.36 -4.17
CA MET A 170 12.36 9.45 -5.09
C MET A 170 13.27 9.56 -6.30
N GLU A 171 14.60 9.39 -6.15
CA GLU A 171 15.56 9.59 -7.25
C GLU A 171 15.33 8.63 -8.43
N LYS A 172 14.98 7.36 -8.14
CA LYS A 172 14.64 6.39 -9.19
C LYS A 172 13.26 6.67 -9.80
N ALA A 173 12.32 7.11 -8.99
CA ALA A 173 10.96 7.43 -9.43
C ALA A 173 10.93 8.66 -10.34
N GLU A 174 11.68 9.71 -10.04
CA GLU A 174 11.81 10.90 -10.89
C GLU A 174 12.40 10.54 -12.27
N LYS A 175 13.45 9.73 -12.31
CA LYS A 175 14.04 9.25 -13.55
C LYS A 175 13.11 8.36 -14.37
N PHE A 176 12.30 7.53 -13.68
CA PHE A 176 11.43 6.58 -14.34
C PHE A 176 10.13 7.21 -14.86
N LEU A 177 9.55 8.15 -14.12
CA LEU A 177 8.26 8.74 -14.42
C LEU A 177 8.36 10.10 -15.12
N GLY A 178 9.53 10.74 -15.11
CA GLY A 178 9.73 12.10 -15.63
C GLY A 178 8.90 13.15 -14.88
N VAL A 179 8.52 12.87 -13.64
CA VAL A 179 7.68 13.73 -12.79
C VAL A 179 8.40 13.95 -11.48
N SER A 180 8.56 15.20 -11.06
CA SER A 180 9.02 15.52 -9.70
C SER A 180 7.96 15.06 -8.71
N LEU A 181 8.29 14.08 -7.88
CA LEU A 181 7.39 13.57 -6.85
C LEU A 181 7.58 14.45 -5.60
N ALA A 182 6.54 15.13 -5.15
CA ALA A 182 6.55 15.87 -3.90
C ALA A 182 6.97 14.94 -2.74
N GLN A 183 7.76 15.46 -1.80
CA GLN A 183 8.22 14.67 -0.64
C GLN A 183 7.06 14.22 0.26
N GLU A 184 5.99 15.03 0.33
CA GLU A 184 4.81 14.75 1.13
C GLU A 184 3.75 14.06 0.29
N LYS A 185 3.21 12.98 0.84
CA LYS A 185 2.21 12.11 0.23
C LYS A 185 1.00 11.99 1.12
N GLU A 186 -0.12 11.68 0.51
CA GLU A 186 -1.33 11.22 1.18
C GLU A 186 -1.60 9.78 0.76
N MET A 187 -1.98 8.96 1.75
CA MET A 187 -2.49 7.62 1.50
C MET A 187 -3.99 7.64 1.80
N ILE A 188 -4.79 7.17 0.88
CA ILE A 188 -6.23 7.08 1.03
C ILE A 188 -6.63 5.62 1.02
N PHE A 189 -7.27 5.18 2.09
CA PHE A 189 -7.79 3.83 2.26
C PHE A 189 -9.29 3.84 2.00
N MET A 190 -9.75 3.02 1.08
CA MET A 190 -11.16 2.86 0.75
C MET A 190 -11.51 1.37 0.75
N VAL A 191 -12.46 0.96 1.60
CA VAL A 191 -13.05 -0.38 1.50
C VAL A 191 -14.25 -0.30 0.56
N THR A 192 -14.26 -1.14 -0.46
CA THR A 192 -15.29 -1.13 -1.51
C THR A 192 -15.74 -2.55 -1.83
N LYS A 193 -16.92 -2.70 -2.43
CA LYS A 193 -17.36 -4.00 -2.98
C LYS A 193 -16.41 -4.44 -4.11
N THR A 194 -16.10 -5.72 -4.17
CA THR A 194 -15.20 -6.29 -5.19
C THR A 194 -15.69 -5.98 -6.61
N LYS A 195 -17.01 -5.96 -6.82
CA LYS A 195 -17.63 -5.62 -8.13
C LYS A 195 -17.32 -4.19 -8.61
N ASP A 196 -17.19 -3.22 -7.69
CA ASP A 196 -16.98 -1.80 -7.98
C ASP A 196 -15.49 -1.42 -8.08
N LYS A 197 -14.61 -2.25 -7.53
CA LYS A 197 -13.15 -2.04 -7.46
C LYS A 197 -12.56 -1.50 -8.76
N ASN A 198 -12.77 -2.22 -9.86
CA ASN A 198 -12.13 -1.90 -11.14
C ASN A 198 -12.61 -0.57 -11.70
N GLY A 199 -13.90 -0.24 -11.55
CA GLY A 199 -14.47 1.05 -11.96
C GLY A 199 -13.87 2.21 -11.16
N ILE A 200 -13.75 2.06 -9.85
CA ILE A 200 -13.15 3.05 -8.96
C ILE A 200 -11.68 3.27 -9.32
N MET A 201 -10.90 2.21 -9.45
CA MET A 201 -9.48 2.29 -9.82
C MET A 201 -9.29 2.97 -11.19
N GLN A 202 -10.10 2.64 -12.19
CA GLN A 202 -10.04 3.26 -13.51
C GLN A 202 -10.36 4.75 -13.46
N SER A 203 -11.40 5.15 -12.71
CA SER A 203 -11.78 6.55 -12.54
C SER A 203 -10.65 7.37 -11.89
N ILE A 204 -10.05 6.86 -10.81
CA ILE A 204 -8.92 7.51 -10.13
C ILE A 204 -7.72 7.64 -11.09
N MET A 205 -7.36 6.57 -11.81
CA MET A 205 -6.23 6.60 -12.73
C MET A 205 -6.42 7.59 -13.88
N LYS A 206 -7.66 7.73 -14.36
CA LYS A 206 -8.01 8.65 -15.45
C LYS A 206 -7.85 10.11 -15.01
N GLU A 207 -8.35 10.47 -13.83
CA GLU A 207 -8.40 11.86 -13.37
C GLU A 207 -7.17 12.29 -12.55
N ALA A 208 -6.59 11.36 -11.78
CA ALA A 208 -5.54 11.64 -10.81
C ALA A 208 -4.27 10.79 -10.97
N GLY A 209 -4.18 9.91 -11.97
CA GLY A 209 -3.08 8.96 -12.14
C GLY A 209 -1.70 9.60 -12.30
N ILE A 210 -0.67 8.78 -12.45
CA ILE A 210 0.76 9.16 -12.50
C ILE A 210 1.08 10.29 -13.50
N GLY A 211 0.31 10.41 -14.57
CA GLY A 211 0.48 11.49 -15.57
C GLY A 211 -0.12 12.84 -15.18
N SER A 212 -0.81 12.93 -14.05
CA SER A 212 -1.41 14.16 -13.51
C SER A 212 -0.56 14.79 -12.42
N LYS A 213 -0.93 15.99 -11.97
CA LYS A 213 -0.28 16.65 -10.82
C LYS A 213 -0.44 15.86 -9.51
N ALA A 214 -1.53 15.10 -9.36
CA ALA A 214 -1.76 14.23 -8.21
C ALA A 214 -0.78 13.05 -8.15
N GLY A 215 -0.36 12.55 -9.32
CA GLY A 215 0.60 11.45 -9.41
C GLY A 215 0.14 10.18 -8.69
N ALA A 216 -1.18 9.92 -8.66
CA ALA A 216 -1.75 8.86 -7.87
C ALA A 216 -1.35 7.46 -8.36
N ILE A 217 -1.00 6.62 -7.41
CA ILE A 217 -0.79 5.18 -7.55
C ILE A 217 -1.92 4.49 -6.80
N VAL A 218 -2.57 3.50 -7.39
CA VAL A 218 -3.65 2.75 -6.75
C VAL A 218 -3.43 1.26 -6.90
N PHE A 219 -3.60 0.53 -5.79
CA PHE A 219 -3.60 -0.93 -5.77
C PHE A 219 -4.66 -1.44 -4.78
N SER A 220 -5.01 -2.71 -4.89
CA SER A 220 -6.02 -3.31 -4.04
C SER A 220 -5.50 -4.54 -3.29
N LEU A 221 -6.04 -4.75 -2.10
CA LEU A 221 -5.80 -5.87 -1.21
C LEU A 221 -7.14 -6.56 -0.93
N PRO A 222 -7.20 -7.91 -0.95
CA PRO A 222 -8.43 -8.62 -0.65
C PRO A 222 -8.79 -8.48 0.84
N VAL A 223 -10.07 -8.21 1.13
CA VAL A 223 -10.61 -8.16 2.49
C VAL A 223 -11.40 -9.43 2.75
N THR A 224 -10.94 -10.26 3.67
CA THR A 224 -11.54 -11.57 3.96
C THR A 224 -12.75 -11.47 4.88
N GLU A 225 -12.77 -10.51 5.80
CA GLU A 225 -13.84 -10.30 6.77
C GLU A 225 -14.02 -8.81 7.07
N THR A 226 -15.25 -8.40 7.35
CA THR A 226 -15.58 -7.02 7.72
C THR A 226 -16.49 -6.97 8.92
N ALA A 227 -16.47 -5.85 9.65
CA ALA A 227 -17.45 -5.49 10.66
C ALA A 227 -17.79 -4.00 10.50
N GLY A 228 -19.05 -3.62 10.75
CA GLY A 228 -19.50 -2.22 10.68
C GLY A 228 -19.74 -1.68 9.27
N MET A 229 -19.87 -2.53 8.26
CA MET A 229 -20.05 -2.14 6.84
C MET A 229 -21.52 -1.91 6.42
N ARG A 230 -22.46 -1.84 7.34
CA ARG A 230 -23.92 -1.74 7.09
C ARG A 230 -24.35 -0.57 6.18
N LEU A 231 -23.55 0.51 6.12
CA LEU A 231 -23.88 1.67 5.27
C LEU A 231 -23.67 1.40 3.77
N ILE A 232 -22.90 0.37 3.41
CA ILE A 232 -22.65 -0.01 2.02
C ILE A 232 -23.73 -0.95 1.50
N GLU A 233 -24.43 -1.67 2.40
CA GLU A 233 -25.44 -2.68 2.05
C GLU A 233 -26.85 -2.10 1.80
N LYS A 234 -27.15 -0.90 2.32
CA LYS A 234 -28.50 -0.32 2.29
C LYS A 234 -28.99 0.19 0.92
N ASN A 235 -28.19 0.18 -0.12
CA ASN A 235 -28.56 0.73 -1.42
C ASN A 235 -28.98 -0.33 -2.45
N GLU A 236 -29.24 -1.58 -2.07
CA GLU A 236 -29.67 -2.62 -3.01
C GLU A 236 -31.13 -3.10 -2.82
N ASP A 237 -31.82 -2.65 -1.78
CA ASP A 237 -33.21 -3.09 -1.46
C ASP A 237 -34.27 -1.96 -1.46
N ASP A 238 -34.00 -0.79 -2.09
CA ASP A 238 -35.03 0.27 -2.32
C ASP A 238 -35.29 0.50 -3.81
#